data_276613e9a471003971a7dac608d57400
#
_entry.id   276613e9a471003971a7dac608d57400
#
_cell.length_a   1.000
_cell.length_b   1.000
_cell.length_c   1.000
_cell.angle_alpha   90.00
_cell.angle_beta   90.00
_cell.angle_gamma   90.00
#
_symmetry.space_group_name_H-M   'P 1'
#
loop_
_entity.id
_entity.type
_entity.pdbx_description
1 polymer ?
#
loop_
_entity_poly.entity_id
_entity_poly.type
_entity_poly.pdbx_seq_one_letter_code
_entity_poly.pdbx_strand_id
1 'polypeptide(L)'
;MNIGIIGAGKVGVSVGRYLKDNNIQIAGFYDIDCENAAFAAQFTQTDCFSDLEKLVRMSDTLFITTPDAVIGSVWDCIIKNNMSVQNKIVCHFSGALSSDVFTDSQSTGASVCSIHPMLAFSDKLTSYRIPANTFFALEGDEMAVSALKSLFENLGNTVCVIDKSKKSLYHTAASVLSNELVALLDMGYSLLEQCGFSRNKAVRATQNLVSGNVNSVLENGCVNALTGPVERNDLQTVKKHVESLKGEDRQIYILLAKRLVNLAKAKNEDRDYSELSEFLDLS
;
A
#
# COMPACT_ATOMS: atom_id res chain seq x y z
N MET A 1 -24.20 -7.32 8.12
CA MET A 1 -23.42 -6.15 7.63
C MET A 1 -23.89 -5.90 6.21
N ASN A 2 -24.44 -4.71 5.93
CA ASN A 2 -24.87 -4.25 4.62
C ASN A 2 -24.01 -3.02 4.25
N ILE A 3 -23.10 -3.17 3.29
CA ILE A 3 -22.03 -2.21 3.04
C ILE A 3 -22.40 -1.26 1.91
N GLY A 4 -22.40 0.05 2.19
CA GLY A 4 -22.47 1.10 1.17
C GLY A 4 -21.07 1.58 0.81
N ILE A 5 -20.80 1.75 -0.48
CA ILE A 5 -19.50 2.18 -0.97
C ILE A 5 -19.62 3.58 -1.59
N ILE A 6 -18.85 4.52 -1.04
CA ILE A 6 -18.76 5.91 -1.48
C ILE A 6 -17.43 6.09 -2.21
N GLY A 7 -17.49 6.31 -3.52
CA GLY A 7 -16.35 6.32 -4.43
C GLY A 7 -16.26 5.05 -5.27
N ALA A 8 -16.44 5.18 -6.58
CA ALA A 8 -16.39 4.08 -7.56
C ALA A 8 -15.05 4.06 -8.34
N GLY A 9 -13.96 4.40 -7.64
CA GLY A 9 -12.59 4.31 -8.14
C GLY A 9 -12.05 2.87 -8.16
N LYS A 10 -10.75 2.73 -8.39
CA LYS A 10 -10.08 1.42 -8.45
C LYS A 10 -10.26 0.62 -7.15
N VAL A 11 -10.11 1.26 -5.99
CA VAL A 11 -10.26 0.61 -4.68
C VAL A 11 -11.72 0.20 -4.45
N GLY A 12 -12.66 1.13 -4.59
CA GLY A 12 -14.08 0.88 -4.33
C GLY A 12 -14.66 -0.24 -5.18
N VAL A 13 -14.41 -0.22 -6.49
CA VAL A 13 -14.88 -1.27 -7.41
C VAL A 13 -14.23 -2.61 -7.08
N SER A 14 -12.91 -2.63 -6.82
CA SER A 14 -12.18 -3.88 -6.53
C SER A 14 -12.62 -4.50 -5.21
N VAL A 15 -12.70 -3.71 -4.14
CA VAL A 15 -13.15 -4.18 -2.82
C VAL A 15 -14.61 -4.61 -2.87
N GLY A 16 -15.48 -3.82 -3.50
CA GLY A 16 -16.89 -4.17 -3.65
C GLY A 16 -17.09 -5.48 -4.42
N ARG A 17 -16.35 -5.68 -5.52
CA ARG A 17 -16.41 -6.95 -6.25
C ARG A 17 -15.87 -8.12 -5.44
N TYR A 18 -14.72 -7.94 -4.77
CA TYR A 18 -14.15 -8.96 -3.89
C TYR A 18 -15.14 -9.41 -2.80
N LEU A 19 -15.76 -8.46 -2.12
CA LEU A 19 -16.76 -8.75 -1.07
C LEU A 19 -17.98 -9.44 -1.66
N LYS A 20 -18.48 -9.00 -2.81
CA LYS A 20 -19.63 -9.59 -3.48
C LYS A 20 -19.38 -11.04 -3.91
N ASP A 21 -18.18 -11.32 -4.47
CA ASP A 21 -17.78 -12.68 -4.87
C ASP A 21 -17.67 -13.63 -3.66
N ASN A 22 -17.49 -13.06 -2.45
CA ASN A 22 -17.48 -13.81 -1.20
C ASN A 22 -18.84 -13.75 -0.43
N ASN A 23 -19.93 -13.45 -1.12
CA ASN A 23 -21.29 -13.42 -0.59
C ASN A 23 -21.54 -12.39 0.53
N ILE A 24 -20.74 -11.34 0.61
CA ILE A 24 -20.98 -10.21 1.51
C ILE A 24 -22.02 -9.28 0.86
N GLN A 25 -22.95 -8.83 1.68
CA GLN A 25 -24.03 -7.96 1.22
C GLN A 25 -23.50 -6.54 0.99
N ILE A 26 -23.64 -6.05 -0.24
CA ILE A 26 -23.32 -4.68 -0.65
C ILE A 26 -24.62 -3.97 -0.97
N ALA A 27 -24.91 -2.88 -0.27
CA ALA A 27 -26.09 -2.04 -0.52
C ALA A 27 -26.00 -1.40 -1.92
N GLY A 28 -24.82 -0.93 -2.29
CA GLY A 28 -24.57 -0.34 -3.59
C GLY A 28 -23.46 0.70 -3.57
N PHE A 29 -23.38 1.48 -4.66
CA PHE A 29 -22.36 2.49 -4.87
C PHE A 29 -22.96 3.88 -5.03
N TYR A 30 -22.26 4.86 -4.49
CA TYR A 30 -22.42 6.29 -4.79
C TYR A 30 -21.09 6.86 -5.25
N ASP A 31 -21.09 7.64 -6.28
CA ASP A 31 -19.97 8.47 -6.74
C ASP A 31 -20.52 9.81 -7.23
N ILE A 32 -19.73 10.87 -7.12
CA ILE A 32 -20.09 12.18 -7.69
C ILE A 32 -20.24 12.10 -9.21
N ASP A 33 -19.50 11.20 -9.86
CA ASP A 33 -19.66 10.80 -11.24
C ASP A 33 -20.64 9.61 -11.32
N CYS A 34 -21.85 9.90 -11.76
CA CYS A 34 -22.91 8.89 -11.89
C CYS A 34 -22.55 7.73 -12.82
N GLU A 35 -21.70 7.96 -13.85
CA GLU A 35 -21.27 6.91 -14.76
C GLU A 35 -20.34 5.92 -14.06
N ASN A 36 -19.42 6.41 -13.21
CA ASN A 36 -18.59 5.56 -12.38
C ASN A 36 -19.41 4.72 -11.39
N ALA A 37 -20.41 5.33 -10.74
CA ALA A 37 -21.29 4.61 -9.81
C ALA A 37 -22.12 3.54 -10.54
N ALA A 38 -22.67 3.86 -11.71
CA ALA A 38 -23.42 2.92 -12.55
C ALA A 38 -22.56 1.75 -13.05
N PHE A 39 -21.34 2.06 -13.51
CA PHE A 39 -20.36 1.03 -13.89
C PHE A 39 -20.04 0.09 -12.73
N ALA A 40 -19.74 0.62 -11.54
CA ALA A 40 -19.43 -0.16 -10.36
C ALA A 40 -20.60 -1.07 -9.95
N ALA A 41 -21.80 -0.53 -9.92
CA ALA A 41 -23.01 -1.26 -9.60
C ALA A 41 -23.28 -2.40 -10.59
N GLN A 42 -23.14 -2.14 -11.91
CA GLN A 42 -23.29 -3.16 -12.94
C GLN A 42 -22.22 -4.25 -12.79
N PHE A 43 -20.96 -3.89 -12.61
CA PHE A 43 -19.84 -4.83 -12.49
C PHE A 43 -19.95 -5.72 -11.25
N THR A 44 -20.46 -5.18 -10.14
CA THR A 44 -20.63 -5.90 -8.89
C THR A 44 -22.01 -6.52 -8.70
N GLN A 45 -22.96 -6.27 -9.62
CA GLN A 45 -24.35 -6.68 -9.53
C GLN A 45 -25.02 -6.21 -8.23
N THR A 46 -24.91 -4.88 -7.98
CA THR A 46 -25.47 -4.18 -6.82
C THR A 46 -26.24 -2.95 -7.26
N ASP A 47 -26.79 -2.18 -6.33
CA ASP A 47 -27.53 -0.96 -6.64
C ASP A 47 -26.59 0.23 -6.92
N CYS A 48 -27.08 1.16 -7.77
CA CYS A 48 -26.48 2.45 -8.01
C CYS A 48 -27.31 3.53 -7.32
N PHE A 49 -26.70 4.38 -6.53
CA PHE A 49 -27.34 5.47 -5.82
C PHE A 49 -26.93 6.83 -6.43
N SER A 50 -27.91 7.62 -6.84
CA SER A 50 -27.71 9.02 -7.25
C SER A 50 -27.78 9.99 -6.07
N ASP A 51 -28.15 9.50 -4.89
CA ASP A 51 -28.35 10.25 -3.67
C ASP A 51 -27.57 9.60 -2.52
N LEU A 52 -26.60 10.34 -1.99
CA LEU A 52 -25.73 9.87 -0.89
C LEU A 52 -26.54 9.53 0.37
N GLU A 53 -27.55 10.34 0.71
CA GLU A 53 -28.36 10.11 1.89
C GLU A 53 -29.11 8.76 1.83
N LYS A 54 -29.59 8.39 0.65
CA LYS A 54 -30.22 7.06 0.46
C LYS A 54 -29.23 5.93 0.69
N LEU A 55 -28.01 6.04 0.17
CA LEU A 55 -26.98 5.02 0.42
C LEU A 55 -26.65 4.93 1.91
N VAL A 56 -26.41 6.07 2.57
CA VAL A 56 -26.14 6.13 4.02
C VAL A 56 -27.27 5.47 4.81
N ARG A 57 -28.54 5.76 4.48
CA ARG A 57 -29.69 5.18 5.16
C ARG A 57 -29.82 3.66 4.96
N MET A 58 -29.49 3.15 3.76
CA MET A 58 -29.62 1.73 3.41
C MET A 58 -28.47 0.87 3.95
N SER A 59 -27.40 1.49 4.45
CA SER A 59 -26.19 0.82 4.89
C SER A 59 -26.06 0.82 6.42
N ASP A 60 -25.51 -0.22 6.99
CA ASP A 60 -25.02 -0.24 8.38
C ASP A 60 -23.50 -0.02 8.47
N THR A 61 -22.82 -0.15 7.35
CA THR A 61 -21.38 0.06 7.21
C THR A 61 -21.12 0.89 5.95
N LEU A 62 -20.29 1.92 6.06
CA LEU A 62 -19.91 2.80 4.95
C LEU A 62 -18.41 2.68 4.67
N PHE A 63 -18.09 2.37 3.43
CA PHE A 63 -16.72 2.34 2.92
C PHE A 63 -16.47 3.59 2.07
N ILE A 64 -15.62 4.50 2.55
CA ILE A 64 -15.20 5.70 1.81
C ILE A 64 -13.91 5.36 1.07
N THR A 65 -14.03 5.18 -0.24
CA THR A 65 -12.95 4.75 -1.14
C THR A 65 -12.59 5.84 -2.16
N THR A 66 -12.89 7.08 -1.82
CA THR A 66 -12.49 8.27 -2.58
C THR A 66 -10.99 8.56 -2.42
N PRO A 67 -10.39 9.42 -3.26
CA PRO A 67 -9.02 9.89 -3.03
C PRO A 67 -8.84 10.51 -1.65
N ASP A 68 -7.65 10.36 -1.07
CA ASP A 68 -7.33 10.79 0.29
C ASP A 68 -7.74 12.24 0.59
N ALA A 69 -7.47 13.16 -0.34
CA ALA A 69 -7.83 14.58 -0.20
C ALA A 69 -9.34 14.84 -0.08
N VAL A 70 -10.19 13.85 -0.40
CA VAL A 70 -11.65 14.01 -0.44
C VAL A 70 -12.35 13.30 0.72
N ILE A 71 -11.69 12.37 1.41
CA ILE A 71 -12.28 11.56 2.48
C ILE A 71 -12.92 12.44 3.57
N GLY A 72 -12.16 13.42 4.07
CA GLY A 72 -12.68 14.35 5.08
C GLY A 72 -13.88 15.17 4.60
N SER A 73 -13.87 15.60 3.33
CA SER A 73 -14.99 16.34 2.76
C SER A 73 -16.24 15.50 2.60
N VAL A 74 -16.11 14.21 2.32
CA VAL A 74 -17.24 13.25 2.27
C VAL A 74 -17.83 13.09 3.67
N TRP A 75 -16.98 12.92 4.69
CA TRP A 75 -17.42 12.87 6.07
C TRP A 75 -18.16 14.14 6.49
N ASP A 76 -17.57 15.29 6.23
CA ASP A 76 -18.17 16.60 6.50
C ASP A 76 -19.54 16.75 5.81
N CYS A 77 -19.66 16.29 4.58
CA CYS A 77 -20.94 16.33 3.85
C CYS A 77 -22.01 15.49 4.55
N ILE A 78 -21.65 14.29 5.01
CA ILE A 78 -22.58 13.41 5.75
C ILE A 78 -23.05 14.11 7.04
N ILE A 79 -22.14 14.70 7.80
CA ILE A 79 -22.48 15.32 9.09
C ILE A 79 -23.25 16.63 8.91
N LYS A 80 -22.81 17.53 8.02
CA LYS A 80 -23.47 18.82 7.77
C LYS A 80 -24.88 18.68 7.22
N ASN A 81 -25.19 17.60 6.52
CA ASN A 81 -26.53 17.30 6.03
C ASN A 81 -27.34 16.44 7.00
N ASN A 82 -26.87 16.24 8.22
CA ASN A 82 -27.54 15.46 9.27
C ASN A 82 -27.91 14.02 8.84
N MET A 83 -27.11 13.41 7.98
CA MET A 83 -27.30 12.01 7.59
C MET A 83 -26.99 11.13 8.80
N SER A 84 -27.92 10.28 9.20
CA SER A 84 -27.74 9.46 10.43
C SER A 84 -26.69 8.39 10.23
N VAL A 85 -25.61 8.49 10.99
CA VAL A 85 -24.55 7.48 11.09
C VAL A 85 -24.52 6.79 12.46
N GLN A 86 -25.49 7.05 13.29
CA GLN A 86 -25.61 6.44 14.62
C GLN A 86 -25.62 4.92 14.53
N ASN A 87 -24.79 4.27 15.34
CA ASN A 87 -24.59 2.81 15.35
C ASN A 87 -24.08 2.21 14.02
N LYS A 88 -23.52 3.04 13.14
CA LYS A 88 -22.89 2.56 11.90
C LYS A 88 -21.37 2.49 12.04
N ILE A 89 -20.78 1.64 11.24
CA ILE A 89 -19.32 1.63 11.02
C ILE A 89 -19.04 2.52 9.81
N VAL A 90 -18.09 3.45 9.96
CA VAL A 90 -17.61 4.26 8.83
C VAL A 90 -16.10 4.09 8.72
N CYS A 91 -15.62 3.67 7.57
CA CYS A 91 -14.19 3.50 7.37
C CYS A 91 -13.73 4.03 6.02
N HIS A 92 -12.43 4.34 5.93
CA HIS A 92 -11.77 4.70 4.68
C HIS A 92 -10.62 3.74 4.37
N PHE A 93 -10.16 3.78 3.11
CA PHE A 93 -9.13 2.86 2.59
C PHE A 93 -7.77 3.52 2.36
N SER A 94 -7.55 4.74 2.86
CA SER A 94 -6.25 5.41 2.78
C SER A 94 -5.17 4.66 3.55
N GLY A 95 -4.00 4.51 2.95
CA GLY A 95 -2.80 4.04 3.63
C GLY A 95 -2.17 5.10 4.52
N ALA A 96 -2.29 6.38 4.14
CA ALA A 96 -1.61 7.51 4.79
C ALA A 96 -2.43 8.15 5.91
N LEU A 97 -3.75 8.36 5.68
CA LEU A 97 -4.62 9.00 6.65
C LEU A 97 -4.98 8.05 7.80
N SER A 98 -5.03 8.58 9.01
CA SER A 98 -5.61 7.87 10.15
C SER A 98 -7.12 8.09 10.23
N SER A 99 -7.79 7.31 11.08
CA SER A 99 -9.21 7.47 11.40
C SER A 99 -9.57 8.84 12.00
N ASP A 100 -8.58 9.64 12.42
CA ASP A 100 -8.79 11.02 12.88
C ASP A 100 -9.35 11.98 11.80
N VAL A 101 -9.30 11.57 10.53
CA VAL A 101 -9.97 12.32 9.45
C VAL A 101 -11.48 12.44 9.66
N PHE A 102 -12.07 11.52 10.42
CA PHE A 102 -13.47 11.53 10.84
C PHE A 102 -13.65 12.39 12.10
N THR A 103 -13.51 13.69 11.94
CA THR A 103 -13.61 14.65 13.04
C THR A 103 -14.97 14.53 13.76
N ASP A 104 -14.94 14.71 15.09
CA ASP A 104 -16.13 14.68 15.96
C ASP A 104 -16.98 13.40 15.85
N SER A 105 -16.43 12.28 15.35
CA SER A 105 -17.15 11.00 15.17
C SER A 105 -17.84 10.52 16.44
N GLN A 106 -17.23 10.70 17.62
CA GLN A 106 -17.80 10.31 18.90
C GLN A 106 -19.16 10.97 19.19
N SER A 107 -19.37 12.21 18.75
CA SER A 107 -20.64 12.92 18.93
C SER A 107 -21.75 12.41 18.03
N THR A 108 -21.42 11.69 16.96
CA THR A 108 -22.37 11.18 15.94
C THR A 108 -22.91 9.81 16.28
N GLY A 109 -22.26 9.09 17.20
CA GLY A 109 -22.55 7.69 17.53
C GLY A 109 -22.09 6.70 16.46
N ALA A 110 -21.28 7.12 15.49
CA ALA A 110 -20.59 6.22 14.56
C ALA A 110 -19.35 5.62 15.21
N SER A 111 -18.97 4.42 14.79
CA SER A 111 -17.65 3.85 15.06
C SER A 111 -16.80 3.95 13.81
N VAL A 112 -15.64 4.57 13.94
CA VAL A 112 -14.80 4.91 12.78
C VAL A 112 -13.49 4.15 12.78
N CYS A 113 -13.00 3.81 11.58
CA CYS A 113 -11.69 3.21 11.42
C CYS A 113 -11.08 3.48 10.04
N SER A 114 -9.81 3.19 9.93
CA SER A 114 -9.10 3.08 8.65
C SER A 114 -8.82 1.60 8.37
N ILE A 115 -8.96 1.19 7.14
CA ILE A 115 -8.58 -0.13 6.65
C ILE A 115 -7.76 0.02 5.37
N HIS A 116 -6.55 -0.51 5.36
CA HIS A 116 -5.67 -0.41 4.21
C HIS A 116 -5.20 -1.80 3.75
N PRO A 117 -5.59 -2.25 2.56
CA PRO A 117 -5.04 -3.46 1.96
C PRO A 117 -3.60 -3.22 1.48
N MET A 118 -2.68 -4.11 1.88
CA MET A 118 -1.29 -4.12 1.39
C MET A 118 -1.23 -4.67 -0.03
N LEU A 119 -1.88 -3.97 -0.94
CA LEU A 119 -2.03 -4.36 -2.34
C LEU A 119 -2.08 -3.12 -3.23
N ALA A 120 -1.41 -3.17 -4.37
CA ALA A 120 -1.50 -2.11 -5.38
C ALA A 120 -2.74 -2.29 -6.26
N PHE A 121 -3.67 -1.35 -6.22
CA PHE A 121 -4.85 -1.31 -7.09
C PHE A 121 -4.51 -0.59 -8.40
N SER A 122 -3.98 -1.33 -9.37
CA SER A 122 -3.55 -0.78 -10.67
C SER A 122 -4.71 -0.61 -11.65
N ASP A 123 -5.73 -1.47 -11.58
CA ASP A 123 -6.82 -1.52 -12.55
C ASP A 123 -8.17 -1.91 -11.91
N LYS A 124 -9.29 -1.30 -12.38
CA LYS A 124 -10.63 -1.54 -11.84
C LYS A 124 -11.13 -2.98 -12.08
N LEU A 125 -10.73 -3.59 -13.20
CA LEU A 125 -11.31 -4.84 -13.68
C LEU A 125 -10.52 -6.08 -13.27
N THR A 126 -9.29 -5.91 -12.81
CA THR A 126 -8.41 -7.03 -12.45
C THR A 126 -7.99 -7.03 -10.99
N SER A 127 -7.88 -5.85 -10.36
CA SER A 127 -7.42 -5.72 -8.96
C SER A 127 -8.41 -6.27 -7.93
N TYR A 128 -9.66 -6.60 -8.33
CA TYR A 128 -10.62 -7.25 -7.44
C TYR A 128 -10.25 -8.70 -7.08
N ARG A 129 -9.34 -9.31 -7.83
CA ARG A 129 -8.79 -10.63 -7.53
C ARG A 129 -7.81 -10.55 -6.36
N ILE A 130 -8.31 -10.05 -5.24
CA ILE A 130 -7.55 -9.89 -4.00
C ILE A 130 -7.20 -11.30 -3.51
N PRO A 131 -5.90 -11.64 -3.39
CA PRO A 131 -5.51 -12.94 -2.84
C PRO A 131 -6.03 -13.12 -1.41
N ALA A 132 -6.46 -14.34 -1.08
CA ALA A 132 -6.93 -14.67 0.27
C ALA A 132 -5.87 -14.39 1.37
N ASN A 133 -4.59 -14.38 1.01
CA ASN A 133 -3.49 -14.04 1.93
C ASN A 133 -3.13 -12.55 1.96
N THR A 134 -3.92 -11.67 1.34
CA THR A 134 -3.69 -10.23 1.42
C THR A 134 -3.80 -9.73 2.85
N PHE A 135 -2.82 -8.94 3.27
CA PHE A 135 -2.83 -8.28 4.56
C PHE A 135 -3.65 -7.00 4.53
N PHE A 136 -4.45 -6.80 5.56
CA PHE A 136 -5.14 -5.55 5.82
C PHE A 136 -4.64 -4.95 7.13
N ALA A 137 -4.23 -3.69 7.10
CA ALA A 137 -3.90 -2.94 8.31
C ALA A 137 -5.09 -2.11 8.75
N LEU A 138 -5.51 -2.27 10.02
CA LEU A 138 -6.63 -1.57 10.62
C LEU A 138 -6.16 -0.71 11.79
N GLU A 139 -6.81 0.43 11.97
CA GLU A 139 -6.76 1.23 13.20
C GLU A 139 -8.05 2.04 13.35
N GLY A 140 -8.39 2.45 14.56
CA GLY A 140 -9.60 3.21 14.85
C GLY A 140 -10.33 2.73 16.11
N ASP A 141 -11.65 2.94 16.15
CA ASP A 141 -12.48 2.55 17.27
C ASP A 141 -12.57 1.02 17.40
N GLU A 142 -12.52 0.52 18.62
CA GLU A 142 -12.47 -0.91 18.93
C GLU A 142 -13.63 -1.70 18.28
N MET A 143 -14.85 -1.15 18.30
CA MET A 143 -16.02 -1.81 17.72
C MET A 143 -15.87 -1.95 16.19
N ALA A 144 -15.45 -0.89 15.50
CA ALA A 144 -15.26 -0.91 14.06
C ALA A 144 -14.12 -1.85 13.66
N VAL A 145 -12.98 -1.75 14.36
CA VAL A 145 -11.81 -2.60 14.14
C VAL A 145 -12.14 -4.07 14.36
N SER A 146 -12.82 -4.42 15.47
CA SER A 146 -13.20 -5.80 15.76
C SER A 146 -14.14 -6.39 14.71
N ALA A 147 -15.15 -5.64 14.28
CA ALA A 147 -16.13 -6.09 13.28
C ALA A 147 -15.47 -6.30 11.91
N LEU A 148 -14.64 -5.36 11.43
CA LEU A 148 -13.97 -5.46 10.13
C LEU A 148 -12.82 -6.47 10.15
N LYS A 149 -12.10 -6.61 11.27
CA LYS A 149 -11.13 -7.68 11.46
C LYS A 149 -11.80 -9.04 11.26
N SER A 150 -12.90 -9.30 11.98
CA SER A 150 -13.66 -10.56 11.85
C SER A 150 -14.14 -10.78 10.42
N LEU A 151 -14.63 -9.73 9.73
CA LEU A 151 -15.06 -9.83 8.34
C LEU A 151 -13.94 -10.34 7.44
N PHE A 152 -12.79 -9.67 7.44
CA PHE A 152 -11.70 -10.00 6.52
C PHE A 152 -10.97 -11.30 6.89
N GLU A 153 -10.84 -11.62 8.18
CA GLU A 153 -10.29 -12.91 8.62
C GLU A 153 -11.18 -14.09 8.20
N ASN A 154 -12.50 -13.94 8.25
CA ASN A 154 -13.44 -14.96 7.74
C ASN A 154 -13.36 -15.15 6.23
N LEU A 155 -12.86 -14.15 5.49
CA LEU A 155 -12.57 -14.25 4.06
C LEU A 155 -11.18 -14.85 3.76
N GLY A 156 -10.44 -15.25 4.79
CA GLY A 156 -9.10 -15.83 4.67
C GLY A 156 -7.97 -14.81 4.61
N ASN A 157 -8.26 -13.51 4.77
CA ASN A 157 -7.24 -12.47 4.79
C ASN A 157 -6.54 -12.40 6.16
N THR A 158 -5.32 -11.92 6.17
CA THR A 158 -4.62 -11.60 7.41
C THR A 158 -4.87 -10.15 7.81
N VAL A 159 -5.24 -9.92 9.06
CA VAL A 159 -5.48 -8.57 9.57
C VAL A 159 -4.48 -8.22 10.66
N CYS A 160 -3.83 -7.07 10.52
CA CYS A 160 -2.95 -6.49 11.53
C CYS A 160 -3.58 -5.19 12.06
N VAL A 161 -3.77 -5.11 13.37
CA VAL A 161 -4.17 -3.85 14.02
C VAL A 161 -2.90 -3.08 14.34
N ILE A 162 -2.81 -1.85 13.85
CA ILE A 162 -1.67 -0.98 14.05
C ILE A 162 -2.02 0.17 14.98
N ASP A 163 -1.01 0.72 15.64
CA ASP A 163 -1.16 1.95 16.41
C ASP A 163 -1.40 3.11 15.43
N LYS A 164 -2.48 3.88 15.67
CA LYS A 164 -2.87 5.05 14.89
C LYS A 164 -1.72 6.05 14.74
N SER A 165 -0.93 6.28 15.79
CA SER A 165 0.24 7.17 15.76
C SER A 165 1.35 6.70 14.80
N LYS A 166 1.33 5.42 14.39
CA LYS A 166 2.30 4.82 13.46
C LYS A 166 1.79 4.76 12.02
N LYS A 167 0.58 5.25 11.74
CA LYS A 167 -0.04 5.15 10.40
C LYS A 167 0.84 5.72 9.29
N SER A 168 1.42 6.91 9.50
CA SER A 168 2.32 7.53 8.53
C SER A 168 3.58 6.68 8.29
N LEU A 169 4.22 6.17 9.35
CA LEU A 169 5.39 5.30 9.22
C LEU A 169 5.06 3.99 8.50
N TYR A 170 3.91 3.40 8.82
CA TYR A 170 3.38 2.22 8.12
C TYR A 170 3.24 2.48 6.62
N HIS A 171 2.61 3.59 6.23
CA HIS A 171 2.43 3.92 4.82
C HIS A 171 3.77 4.23 4.13
N THR A 172 4.68 4.91 4.81
CA THR A 172 6.05 5.11 4.31
C THR A 172 6.73 3.77 4.02
N ALA A 173 6.59 2.78 4.90
CA ALA A 173 7.16 1.44 4.65
C ALA A 173 6.53 0.77 3.41
N ALA A 174 5.21 0.88 3.23
CA ALA A 174 4.53 0.36 2.05
C ALA A 174 5.00 1.07 0.76
N SER A 175 5.20 2.41 0.81
CA SER A 175 5.73 3.19 -0.30
C SER A 175 7.16 2.76 -0.66
N VAL A 176 8.04 2.62 0.33
CA VAL A 176 9.42 2.14 0.12
C VAL A 176 9.46 0.77 -0.57
N LEU A 177 8.56 -0.13 -0.22
CA LEU A 177 8.50 -1.48 -0.79
C LEU A 177 7.82 -1.54 -2.17
N SER A 178 7.16 -0.48 -2.59
CA SER A 178 6.44 -0.41 -3.87
C SER A 178 6.98 0.69 -4.78
N ASN A 179 6.78 1.94 -4.42
CA ASN A 179 7.06 3.09 -5.30
C ASN A 179 8.56 3.35 -5.43
N GLU A 180 9.31 3.33 -4.31
CA GLU A 180 10.76 3.55 -4.34
C GLU A 180 11.50 2.37 -4.98
N LEU A 181 10.93 1.15 -4.91
CA LEU A 181 11.45 0.02 -5.71
C LEU A 181 11.34 0.31 -7.20
N VAL A 182 10.24 0.90 -7.69
CA VAL A 182 10.11 1.30 -9.11
C VAL A 182 11.17 2.33 -9.47
N ALA A 183 11.40 3.34 -8.62
CA ALA A 183 12.43 4.36 -8.83
C ALA A 183 13.85 3.76 -8.87
N LEU A 184 14.14 2.81 -7.98
CA LEU A 184 15.42 2.09 -7.96
C LEU A 184 15.66 1.29 -9.25
N LEU A 185 14.62 0.62 -9.76
CA LEU A 185 14.69 -0.11 -11.02
C LEU A 185 14.90 0.85 -12.20
N ASP A 186 14.22 2.00 -12.23
CA ASP A 186 14.39 3.02 -13.25
C ASP A 186 15.81 3.58 -13.28
N MET A 187 16.40 3.88 -12.11
CA MET A 187 17.81 4.25 -11.98
C MET A 187 18.73 3.18 -12.62
N GLY A 188 18.53 1.89 -12.27
CA GLY A 188 19.33 0.78 -12.84
C GLY A 188 19.20 0.67 -14.35
N TYR A 189 18.00 0.83 -14.90
CA TYR A 189 17.78 0.82 -16.36
C TYR A 189 18.44 2.03 -17.02
N SER A 190 18.40 3.20 -16.42
CA SER A 190 19.05 4.41 -16.94
C SER A 190 20.57 4.25 -17.00
N LEU A 191 21.19 3.59 -16.03
CA LEU A 191 22.61 3.25 -16.05
C LEU A 191 22.94 2.26 -17.18
N LEU A 192 22.09 1.27 -17.44
CA LEU A 192 22.26 0.34 -18.57
C LEU A 192 22.12 1.05 -19.93
N GLU A 193 21.24 2.04 -20.04
CA GLU A 193 21.12 2.87 -21.24
C GLU A 193 22.42 3.62 -21.53
N GLN A 194 23.11 4.13 -20.52
CA GLN A 194 24.45 4.73 -20.67
C GLN A 194 25.52 3.72 -21.12
N CYS A 195 25.28 2.40 -20.87
CA CYS A 195 26.12 1.31 -21.40
C CYS A 195 25.73 0.85 -22.82
N GLY A 196 24.78 1.54 -23.49
CA GLY A 196 24.37 1.24 -24.86
C GLY A 196 23.19 0.27 -24.99
N PHE A 197 22.50 -0.07 -23.90
CA PHE A 197 21.24 -0.83 -23.99
C PHE A 197 20.11 0.12 -24.39
N SER A 198 19.14 -0.35 -25.17
CA SER A 198 17.84 0.31 -25.20
C SER A 198 17.03 -0.04 -23.95
N ARG A 199 16.11 0.83 -23.49
CA ARG A 199 15.27 0.59 -22.33
C ARG A 199 14.62 -0.80 -22.33
N ASN A 200 14.03 -1.19 -23.45
CA ASN A 200 13.40 -2.52 -23.59
C ASN A 200 14.41 -3.68 -23.44
N LYS A 201 15.63 -3.52 -23.94
CA LYS A 201 16.68 -4.52 -23.77
C LYS A 201 17.17 -4.56 -22.32
N ALA A 202 17.34 -3.43 -21.65
CA ALA A 202 17.71 -3.35 -20.24
C ALA A 202 16.72 -4.11 -19.35
N VAL A 203 15.42 -3.82 -19.49
CA VAL A 203 14.35 -4.51 -18.74
C VAL A 203 14.39 -6.03 -18.97
N ARG A 204 14.47 -6.47 -20.23
CA ARG A 204 14.48 -7.91 -20.55
C ARG A 204 15.75 -8.61 -20.07
N ALA A 205 16.91 -7.97 -20.19
CA ALA A 205 18.20 -8.53 -19.75
C ALA A 205 18.29 -8.73 -18.24
N THR A 206 17.62 -7.86 -17.46
CA THR A 206 17.69 -7.89 -15.99
C THR A 206 16.50 -8.61 -15.35
N GLN A 207 15.52 -9.07 -16.12
CA GLN A 207 14.30 -9.70 -15.59
C GLN A 207 14.61 -10.81 -14.57
N ASN A 208 15.47 -11.75 -14.92
CA ASN A 208 15.83 -12.87 -14.02
C ASN A 208 16.66 -12.40 -12.82
N LEU A 209 17.51 -11.37 -12.98
CA LEU A 209 18.28 -10.79 -11.89
C LEU A 209 17.34 -10.15 -10.86
N VAL A 210 16.41 -9.32 -11.31
CA VAL A 210 15.47 -8.61 -10.42
C VAL A 210 14.53 -9.59 -9.74
N SER A 211 13.84 -10.45 -10.52
CA SER A 211 12.88 -11.41 -9.94
C SER A 211 13.57 -12.41 -9.01
N GLY A 212 14.76 -12.89 -9.37
CA GLY A 212 15.53 -13.80 -8.53
C GLY A 212 15.91 -13.20 -7.17
N ASN A 213 16.37 -11.95 -7.15
CA ASN A 213 16.69 -11.26 -5.89
C ASN A 213 15.43 -11.01 -5.04
N VAL A 214 14.33 -10.53 -5.65
CA VAL A 214 13.07 -10.32 -4.93
C VAL A 214 12.56 -11.63 -4.33
N ASN A 215 12.50 -12.70 -5.11
CA ASN A 215 12.06 -14.01 -4.62
C ASN A 215 12.96 -14.54 -3.48
N SER A 216 14.28 -14.40 -3.63
CA SER A 216 15.22 -14.81 -2.58
C SER A 216 14.98 -14.02 -1.27
N VAL A 217 14.68 -12.73 -1.34
CA VAL A 217 14.34 -11.93 -0.15
C VAL A 217 13.02 -12.40 0.47
N LEU A 218 12.02 -12.71 -0.34
CA LEU A 218 10.72 -13.19 0.15
C LEU A 218 10.81 -14.57 0.82
N GLU A 219 11.69 -15.43 0.33
CA GLU A 219 11.87 -16.80 0.84
C GLU A 219 12.83 -16.86 2.04
N ASN A 220 13.94 -16.10 1.99
CA ASN A 220 15.07 -16.27 2.91
C ASN A 220 15.34 -15.06 3.81
N GLY A 221 14.63 -13.94 3.58
CA GLY A 221 14.87 -12.67 4.24
C GLY A 221 16.10 -11.92 3.69
N CYS A 222 16.19 -10.63 4.00
CA CYS A 222 17.20 -9.72 3.44
C CYS A 222 18.65 -10.14 3.77
N VAL A 223 18.90 -10.63 4.98
CA VAL A 223 20.26 -11.00 5.41
C VAL A 223 20.79 -12.17 4.58
N ASN A 224 20.01 -13.24 4.44
CA ASN A 224 20.43 -14.44 3.73
C ASN A 224 20.45 -14.24 2.21
N ALA A 225 19.53 -13.44 1.66
CA ALA A 225 19.46 -13.14 0.24
C ALA A 225 20.61 -12.24 -0.25
N LEU A 226 21.26 -11.49 0.65
CA LEU A 226 22.32 -10.56 0.26
C LEU A 226 23.51 -11.30 -0.36
N THR A 227 23.92 -10.83 -1.54
CA THR A 227 25.11 -11.25 -2.28
C THR A 227 25.85 -10.02 -2.84
N GLY A 228 26.97 -10.23 -3.53
CA GLY A 228 27.64 -9.17 -4.26
C GLY A 228 28.85 -8.57 -3.53
N PRO A 229 29.42 -7.45 -4.07
CA PRO A 229 30.70 -6.92 -3.60
C PRO A 229 30.66 -6.42 -2.16
N VAL A 230 29.56 -5.80 -1.72
CA VAL A 230 29.42 -5.34 -0.32
C VAL A 230 29.41 -6.55 0.64
N GLU A 231 28.65 -7.58 0.31
CA GLU A 231 28.60 -8.81 1.14
C GLU A 231 29.98 -9.46 1.25
N ARG A 232 30.72 -9.53 0.13
CA ARG A 232 32.09 -10.12 0.12
C ARG A 232 33.18 -9.19 0.67
N ASN A 233 32.83 -7.98 1.11
CA ASN A 233 33.76 -6.94 1.55
C ASN A 233 34.78 -6.50 0.45
N ASP A 234 34.33 -6.48 -0.81
CA ASP A 234 35.16 -6.11 -1.95
C ASP A 234 35.19 -4.57 -2.12
N LEU A 235 36.01 -3.92 -1.30
CA LEU A 235 36.18 -2.48 -1.29
C LEU A 235 36.59 -1.94 -2.66
N GLN A 236 37.45 -2.63 -3.42
CA GLN A 236 37.94 -2.15 -4.69
C GLN A 236 36.82 -2.06 -5.74
N THR A 237 35.93 -3.04 -5.76
CA THR A 237 34.75 -3.01 -6.64
C THR A 237 33.78 -1.91 -6.23
N VAL A 238 33.54 -1.73 -4.92
CA VAL A 238 32.67 -0.66 -4.42
C VAL A 238 33.22 0.73 -4.78
N LYS A 239 34.54 0.95 -4.63
CA LYS A 239 35.21 2.21 -5.06
C LYS A 239 34.94 2.51 -6.54
N LYS A 240 35.16 1.53 -7.43
CA LYS A 240 34.91 1.67 -8.87
C LYS A 240 33.43 2.00 -9.17
N HIS A 241 32.49 1.40 -8.44
CA HIS A 241 31.07 1.73 -8.61
C HIS A 241 30.79 3.19 -8.24
N VAL A 242 31.29 3.65 -7.09
CA VAL A 242 31.12 5.04 -6.62
C VAL A 242 31.76 6.03 -7.59
N GLU A 243 32.95 5.72 -8.15
CA GLU A 243 33.64 6.55 -9.13
C GLU A 243 32.93 6.62 -10.50
N SER A 244 32.23 5.57 -10.88
CA SER A 244 31.47 5.52 -12.14
C SER A 244 30.16 6.30 -12.11
N LEU A 245 29.67 6.66 -10.91
CA LEU A 245 28.40 7.34 -10.70
C LEU A 245 28.59 8.84 -10.45
N LYS A 246 27.59 9.65 -10.79
CA LYS A 246 27.57 11.10 -10.59
C LYS A 246 26.24 11.56 -9.98
N GLY A 247 26.27 12.77 -9.38
CA GLY A 247 25.05 13.42 -8.90
C GLY A 247 24.25 12.59 -7.91
N GLU A 248 22.95 12.57 -8.10
CA GLU A 248 22.00 11.88 -7.22
C GLU A 248 22.18 10.36 -7.24
N ASP A 249 22.45 9.75 -8.39
CA ASP A 249 22.68 8.31 -8.51
C ASP A 249 23.84 7.84 -7.61
N ARG A 250 24.91 8.64 -7.53
CA ARG A 250 26.04 8.37 -6.64
C ARG A 250 25.62 8.40 -5.17
N GLN A 251 24.83 9.41 -4.78
CA GLN A 251 24.34 9.54 -3.41
C GLN A 251 23.42 8.38 -3.01
N ILE A 252 22.46 8.03 -3.88
CA ILE A 252 21.56 6.89 -3.67
C ILE A 252 22.34 5.59 -3.51
N TYR A 253 23.33 5.35 -4.40
CA TYR A 253 24.18 4.16 -4.32
C TYR A 253 24.91 4.07 -2.97
N ILE A 254 25.54 5.16 -2.51
CA ILE A 254 26.27 5.20 -1.24
C ILE A 254 25.34 4.91 -0.06
N LEU A 255 24.17 5.54 -0.01
CA LEU A 255 23.19 5.33 1.06
C LEU A 255 22.69 3.88 1.10
N LEU A 256 22.43 3.28 -0.05
CA LEU A 256 22.06 1.88 -0.16
C LEU A 256 23.23 0.95 0.23
N ALA A 257 24.47 1.26 -0.21
CA ALA A 257 25.63 0.47 0.16
C ALA A 257 25.88 0.47 1.68
N LYS A 258 25.71 1.61 2.37
CA LYS A 258 25.77 1.68 3.85
C LYS A 258 24.74 0.76 4.49
N ARG A 259 23.52 0.72 3.94
CA ARG A 259 22.47 -0.18 4.43
C ARG A 259 22.80 -1.66 4.18
N LEU A 260 23.40 -1.97 3.02
CA LEU A 260 23.91 -3.33 2.72
C LEU A 260 25.05 -3.76 3.63
N VAL A 261 25.94 -2.85 4.05
CA VAL A 261 26.99 -3.15 5.04
C VAL A 261 26.40 -3.63 6.36
N ASN A 262 25.30 -3.01 6.82
CA ASN A 262 24.64 -3.48 8.06
C ASN A 262 24.09 -4.90 7.92
N LEU A 263 23.50 -5.24 6.76
CA LEU A 263 23.05 -6.61 6.47
C LEU A 263 24.22 -7.58 6.33
N ALA A 264 25.32 -7.15 5.71
CA ALA A 264 26.53 -7.95 5.53
C ALA A 264 27.20 -8.29 6.88
N LYS A 265 27.25 -7.33 7.80
CA LYS A 265 27.71 -7.55 9.19
C LYS A 265 26.84 -8.57 9.92
N ALA A 266 25.52 -8.50 9.75
CA ALA A 266 24.60 -9.47 10.35
C ALA A 266 24.72 -10.89 9.72
N LYS A 267 25.13 -10.96 8.46
CA LYS A 267 25.33 -12.23 7.74
C LYS A 267 26.67 -12.89 8.06
N ASN A 268 27.73 -12.10 8.24
CA ASN A 268 29.11 -12.55 8.39
C ASN A 268 29.70 -11.90 9.66
N GLU A 269 29.33 -12.40 10.84
CA GLU A 269 29.68 -11.80 12.13
C GLU A 269 31.20 -11.69 12.35
N ASP A 270 31.99 -12.63 11.81
CA ASP A 270 33.44 -12.68 11.97
C ASP A 270 34.22 -11.82 10.93
N ARG A 271 33.52 -11.14 10.00
CA ARG A 271 34.16 -10.37 8.95
C ARG A 271 34.20 -8.88 9.29
N ASP A 272 35.40 -8.29 9.23
CA ASP A 272 35.60 -6.86 9.47
C ASP A 272 35.21 -6.02 8.24
N TYR A 273 34.21 -5.15 8.37
CA TYR A 273 33.75 -4.21 7.34
C TYR A 273 34.15 -2.76 7.65
N SER A 274 35.12 -2.52 8.55
CA SER A 274 35.47 -1.17 9.01
C SER A 274 35.97 -0.29 7.88
N GLU A 275 36.91 -0.79 7.05
CA GLU A 275 37.47 -0.02 5.94
C GLU A 275 36.43 0.34 4.89
N LEU A 276 35.52 -0.58 4.57
CA LEU A 276 34.42 -0.33 3.64
C LEU A 276 33.41 0.69 4.22
N SER A 277 33.11 0.60 5.51
CA SER A 277 32.24 1.56 6.19
C SER A 277 32.83 2.96 6.17
N GLU A 278 34.10 3.11 6.54
CA GLU A 278 34.81 4.39 6.54
C GLU A 278 34.87 5.02 5.15
N PHE A 279 35.17 4.23 4.10
CA PHE A 279 35.14 4.71 2.74
C PHE A 279 33.78 5.29 2.34
N LEU A 280 32.70 4.56 2.65
CA LEU A 280 31.35 5.02 2.32
C LEU A 280 30.93 6.25 3.13
N ASP A 281 31.44 6.44 4.36
CA ASP A 281 31.14 7.62 5.17
C ASP A 281 31.84 8.89 4.69
N LEU A 282 33.00 8.74 4.06
CA LEU A 282 33.80 9.83 3.49
C LEU A 282 33.42 10.18 2.02
N SER A 283 32.60 9.34 1.37
CA SER A 283 32.22 9.47 -0.05
C SER A 283 30.97 10.29 -0.25
#